data_49a89b6061fdfac75b7ac8f580341550
#
_entry.id   49a89b6061fdfac75b7ac8f580341550
#
_cell.length_a   1.000
_cell.length_b   1.000
_cell.length_c   1.000
_cell.angle_alpha   90.00
_cell.angle_beta   90.00
_cell.angle_gamma   90.00
#
_symmetry.space_group_name_H-M   'P 1'
#
loop_
_entity.id
_entity.type
_entity.pdbx_description
1 polymer ?
#
loop_
_entity_poly.entity_id
_entity_poly.type
_entity_poly.pdbx_seq_one_letter_code
_entity_poly.pdbx_strand_id
1 'polypeptide(L)'
;MPGGRPLVQTHPLGSVEVSPRVVAALAARAAEECYGVAGMADRGIRDGLAELLNREAFERGIDLRIEERGIRVELYVVVEHGVRILEVAHNLMSSVAYSLERHLGLKVLSVDINVQGLRLPERADGGS
;
A
#
# COMPACT_ATOMS: atom_id res chain seq x y z
N MET A 1 1.15 11.84 -4.98
CA MET A 1 0.19 12.16 -3.93
C MET A 1 -1.06 11.31 -4.10
N PRO A 2 -1.50 10.67 -3.04
CA PRO A 2 -2.74 9.93 -3.15
C PRO A 2 -3.83 10.88 -3.62
N GLY A 3 -4.46 10.52 -4.70
CA GLY A 3 -5.43 11.41 -5.29
C GLY A 3 -6.81 11.15 -4.80
N GLY A 4 -7.72 11.97 -5.28
CA GLY A 4 -9.10 11.78 -5.01
C GLY A 4 -9.61 12.69 -3.91
N ARG A 5 -10.86 12.49 -3.64
CA ARG A 5 -11.58 13.30 -2.66
C ARG A 5 -11.28 12.83 -1.26
N PRO A 6 -11.36 13.72 -0.28
CA PRO A 6 -11.26 13.26 1.11
C PRO A 6 -12.47 12.42 1.45
N LEU A 7 -12.31 11.60 2.47
CA LEU A 7 -13.40 10.83 3.02
C LEU A 7 -14.20 11.72 3.94
N VAL A 8 -15.48 11.92 3.64
CA VAL A 8 -16.31 12.81 4.43
C VAL A 8 -17.57 12.07 4.89
N GLN A 9 -17.84 12.14 6.18
CA GLN A 9 -19.06 11.59 6.75
C GLN A 9 -19.80 12.68 7.49
N THR A 10 -21.10 12.77 7.25
CA THR A 10 -21.93 13.76 7.92
C THR A 10 -22.64 13.13 9.10
N HIS A 11 -22.89 13.95 10.10
CA HIS A 11 -23.55 13.54 11.34
C HIS A 11 -24.38 14.73 11.80
N PRO A 12 -25.47 14.50 12.57
CA PRO A 12 -26.27 15.63 13.04
C PRO A 12 -25.47 16.68 13.80
N LEU A 13 -24.36 16.31 14.42
CA LEU A 13 -23.54 17.26 15.16
C LEU A 13 -22.50 17.96 14.27
N GLY A 14 -22.34 17.53 13.02
CA GLY A 14 -21.34 18.10 12.14
C GLY A 14 -20.83 17.09 11.15
N SER A 15 -19.58 17.23 10.75
CA SER A 15 -18.99 16.31 9.78
C SER A 15 -17.59 15.91 10.19
N VAL A 16 -17.15 14.75 9.70
CA VAL A 16 -15.78 14.27 9.88
C VAL A 16 -15.17 14.14 8.50
N GLU A 17 -14.00 14.71 8.34
CA GLU A 17 -13.29 14.62 7.07
C GLU A 17 -11.93 13.97 7.31
N VAL A 18 -11.64 12.89 6.56
CA VAL A 18 -10.38 12.18 6.68
C VAL A 18 -9.59 12.39 5.40
N SER A 19 -8.38 12.89 5.54
CA SER A 19 -7.52 13.15 4.39
C SER A 19 -7.12 11.84 3.71
N PRO A 20 -7.01 11.82 2.38
CA PRO A 20 -6.48 10.65 1.69
C PRO A 20 -5.10 10.22 2.20
N ARG A 21 -4.33 11.16 2.72
CA ARG A 21 -3.02 10.82 3.30
C ARG A 21 -3.13 9.90 4.48
N VAL A 22 -4.18 10.07 5.29
CA VAL A 22 -4.38 9.22 6.45
C VAL A 22 -4.68 7.80 5.97
N VAL A 23 -5.52 7.67 4.95
CA VAL A 23 -5.86 6.36 4.39
C VAL A 23 -4.61 5.71 3.82
N ALA A 24 -3.81 6.48 3.08
CA ALA A 24 -2.58 5.96 2.50
C ALA A 24 -1.60 5.53 3.59
N ALA A 25 -1.50 6.29 4.67
CA ALA A 25 -0.59 5.95 5.76
C ALA A 25 -1.01 4.64 6.43
N LEU A 26 -2.32 4.43 6.60
CA LEU A 26 -2.80 3.18 7.18
C LEU A 26 -2.48 2.00 6.28
N ALA A 27 -2.69 2.17 4.97
CA ALA A 27 -2.39 1.11 4.02
C ALA A 27 -0.90 0.82 3.98
N ALA A 28 -0.07 1.86 4.00
CA ALA A 28 1.38 1.69 3.98
C ALA A 28 1.86 0.96 5.23
N ARG A 29 1.27 1.28 6.37
CA ARG A 29 1.64 0.64 7.62
C ARG A 29 1.33 -0.85 7.57
N ALA A 30 0.15 -1.19 7.08
CA ALA A 30 -0.24 -2.59 6.94
C ALA A 30 0.70 -3.33 6.01
N ALA A 31 1.10 -2.67 4.91
CA ALA A 31 2.02 -3.28 3.96
C ALA A 31 3.39 -3.50 4.58
N GLU A 32 3.86 -2.52 5.33
CA GLU A 32 5.17 -2.60 5.96
C GLU A 32 5.26 -3.77 6.92
N GLU A 33 4.18 -4.11 7.57
CA GLU A 33 4.16 -5.18 8.55
C GLU A 33 3.92 -6.56 7.94
N CYS A 34 3.63 -6.61 6.65
CA CYS A 34 3.32 -7.88 6.00
C CYS A 34 4.59 -8.65 5.68
N TYR A 35 4.62 -9.93 6.08
CA TYR A 35 5.77 -10.77 5.81
C TYR A 35 6.03 -10.88 4.31
N GLY A 36 7.29 -10.76 3.94
CA GLY A 36 7.70 -10.92 2.55
C GLY A 36 7.70 -9.63 1.75
N VAL A 37 7.14 -8.56 2.30
CA VAL A 37 7.15 -7.26 1.65
C VAL A 37 8.40 -6.52 2.11
N ALA A 38 9.27 -6.17 1.16
CA ALA A 38 10.49 -5.44 1.48
C ALA A 38 10.20 -3.95 1.63
N GLY A 39 9.22 -3.47 0.92
CA GLY A 39 8.86 -2.05 0.99
C GLY A 39 7.99 -1.66 -0.17
N MET A 40 7.74 -0.38 -0.26
CA MET A 40 6.92 0.18 -1.33
C MET A 40 7.79 0.62 -2.49
N ALA A 41 7.22 0.66 -3.67
CA ALA A 41 7.87 1.13 -4.88
C ALA A 41 7.14 2.34 -5.40
N ASP A 42 7.85 3.19 -6.15
CA ASP A 42 7.23 4.36 -6.74
C ASP A 42 6.30 3.93 -7.87
N ARG A 43 5.12 4.52 -7.94
CA ARG A 43 4.13 4.19 -8.96
C ARG A 43 4.62 4.47 -10.37
N GLY A 44 5.58 5.35 -10.53
CA GLY A 44 6.03 5.76 -11.85
C GLY A 44 7.07 4.90 -12.49
N ILE A 45 7.46 3.82 -11.86
CA ILE A 45 8.53 2.98 -12.39
C ILE A 45 8.03 2.19 -13.58
N ARG A 46 8.74 2.28 -14.69
CA ARG A 46 8.33 1.65 -15.93
C ARG A 46 9.37 0.72 -16.53
N ASP A 47 10.61 0.83 -16.09
CA ASP A 47 11.71 0.10 -16.71
C ASP A 47 12.21 -1.05 -15.86
N GLY A 48 11.47 -1.41 -14.86
CA GLY A 48 11.84 -2.53 -14.01
C GLY A 48 12.87 -2.20 -12.95
N LEU A 49 13.28 -0.96 -12.86
CA LEU A 49 14.25 -0.54 -11.86
C LEU A 49 13.53 0.01 -10.64
N ALA A 50 12.80 -0.87 -9.97
CA ALA A 50 12.02 -0.47 -8.81
C ALA A 50 12.95 -0.16 -7.65
N GLU A 51 12.78 1.02 -7.08
CA GLU A 51 13.53 1.42 -5.90
C GLU A 51 12.62 1.40 -4.69
N LEU A 52 13.20 0.97 -3.58
CA LEU A 52 12.48 1.03 -2.32
C LEU A 52 12.33 2.49 -1.89
N LEU A 53 11.13 2.83 -1.49
CA LEU A 53 10.88 4.16 -0.95
C LEU A 53 11.27 4.19 0.51
N ASN A 54 11.78 5.34 0.97
CA ASN A 54 12.07 5.50 2.37
C ASN A 54 10.74 5.67 3.13
N ARG A 55 10.83 5.67 4.45
CA ARG A 55 9.63 5.73 5.28
C ARG A 55 8.75 6.92 4.97
N GLU A 56 9.37 8.06 4.70
CA GLU A 56 8.62 9.28 4.50
C GLU A 56 7.89 9.29 3.16
N ALA A 57 8.35 8.46 2.22
CA ALA A 57 7.79 8.45 0.89
C ALA A 57 6.93 7.22 0.62
N PHE A 58 6.63 6.43 1.64
CA PHE A 58 5.86 5.20 1.45
C PHE A 58 4.54 5.44 0.74
N GLU A 59 3.90 6.57 1.02
CA GLU A 59 2.60 6.84 0.40
C GLU A 59 2.67 7.02 -1.10
N ARG A 60 3.86 7.26 -1.65
CA ARG A 60 3.98 7.38 -3.10
C ARG A 60 3.78 6.04 -3.82
N GLY A 61 3.85 4.95 -3.08
CA GLY A 61 3.58 3.62 -3.63
C GLY A 61 2.13 3.21 -3.52
N ILE A 62 1.24 4.15 -3.17
CA ILE A 62 -0.16 3.85 -2.94
C ILE A 62 -1.02 4.80 -3.75
N ASP A 63 -1.98 4.24 -4.46
CA ASP A 63 -2.97 5.02 -5.18
C ASP A 63 -4.32 4.70 -4.59
N LEU A 64 -5.09 5.73 -4.32
CA LEU A 64 -6.40 5.60 -3.67
C LEU A 64 -7.48 6.17 -4.52
N ARG A 65 -8.64 5.53 -4.47
CA ARG A 65 -9.85 6.08 -5.05
C ARG A 65 -10.96 5.94 -4.03
N ILE A 66 -11.43 7.07 -3.51
CA ILE A 66 -12.48 7.07 -2.50
C ILE A 66 -13.79 7.33 -3.20
N GLU A 67 -14.70 6.38 -3.06
CA GLU A 67 -16.02 6.42 -3.70
C GLU A 67 -17.09 6.37 -2.63
N GLU A 68 -18.33 6.64 -3.03
CA GLU A 68 -19.43 6.57 -2.09
C GLU A 68 -19.58 5.21 -1.45
N ARG A 69 -19.30 4.16 -2.23
CA ARG A 69 -19.52 2.80 -1.78
C ARG A 69 -18.35 2.22 -1.00
N GLY A 70 -17.21 2.89 -1.04
CA GLY A 70 -16.05 2.39 -0.35
C GLY A 70 -14.77 2.87 -0.98
N ILE A 71 -13.70 2.16 -0.70
CA ILE A 71 -12.36 2.57 -1.08
C ILE A 71 -11.73 1.55 -2.01
N ARG A 72 -11.06 2.02 -3.05
CA ARG A 72 -10.22 1.18 -3.90
C ARG A 72 -8.79 1.59 -3.69
N VAL A 73 -7.94 0.60 -3.51
CA VAL A 73 -6.53 0.84 -3.19
C VAL A 73 -5.68 0.07 -4.18
N GLU A 74 -4.61 0.72 -4.62
CA GLU A 74 -3.63 0.07 -5.46
C GLU A 74 -2.26 0.27 -4.82
N LEU A 75 -1.52 -0.82 -4.63
CA LEU A 75 -0.21 -0.76 -4.01
C LEU A 75 0.86 -1.21 -4.99
N TYR A 76 2.01 -0.56 -4.92
CA TYR A 76 3.19 -0.90 -5.70
C TYR A 76 4.27 -1.28 -4.71
N VAL A 77 4.72 -2.53 -4.77
CA VAL A 77 5.57 -3.07 -3.71
C VAL A 77 6.80 -3.76 -4.27
N VAL A 78 7.79 -3.85 -3.41
CA VAL A 78 8.99 -4.66 -3.65
C VAL A 78 8.93 -5.80 -2.63
N VAL A 79 9.13 -7.02 -3.10
CA VAL A 79 9.06 -8.19 -2.21
C VAL A 79 10.45 -8.77 -2.01
N GLU A 80 10.59 -9.57 -0.96
CA GLU A 80 11.85 -10.23 -0.66
C GLU A 80 12.09 -11.38 -1.62
N HIS A 81 13.34 -11.58 -1.96
CA HIS A 81 13.73 -12.73 -2.74
C HIS A 81 13.50 -13.99 -1.91
N GLY A 82 13.04 -15.04 -2.56
CA GLY A 82 12.85 -16.32 -1.90
C GLY A 82 11.49 -16.57 -1.33
N VAL A 83 10.62 -15.57 -1.37
CA VAL A 83 9.25 -15.77 -0.90
C VAL A 83 8.37 -16.22 -2.07
N ARG A 84 7.21 -16.76 -1.71
CA ARG A 84 6.20 -17.12 -2.71
C ARG A 84 5.41 -15.86 -3.04
N ILE A 85 5.73 -15.28 -4.18
CA ILE A 85 5.27 -13.94 -4.50
C ILE A 85 3.75 -13.79 -4.47
N LEU A 86 3.05 -14.73 -5.12
CA LEU A 86 1.58 -14.60 -5.17
C LEU A 86 0.96 -14.80 -3.79
N GLU A 87 1.56 -15.65 -2.98
CA GLU A 87 1.04 -15.84 -1.63
C GLU A 87 1.23 -14.59 -0.77
N VAL A 88 2.42 -13.98 -0.88
CA VAL A 88 2.68 -12.74 -0.18
C VAL A 88 1.70 -11.65 -0.65
N ALA A 89 1.47 -11.58 -1.96
CA ALA A 89 0.55 -10.58 -2.51
C ALA A 89 -0.87 -10.79 -1.99
N HIS A 90 -1.33 -12.04 -1.92
CA HIS A 90 -2.67 -12.29 -1.40
C HIS A 90 -2.77 -11.96 0.08
N ASN A 91 -1.74 -12.28 0.85
CA ASN A 91 -1.74 -11.92 2.27
C ASN A 91 -1.73 -10.42 2.45
N LEU A 92 -0.96 -9.73 1.63
CA LEU A 92 -0.90 -8.27 1.68
C LEU A 92 -2.27 -7.67 1.37
N MET A 93 -2.92 -8.19 0.34
CA MET A 93 -4.25 -7.75 -0.04
C MET A 93 -5.22 -7.84 1.14
N SER A 94 -5.23 -9.00 1.79
CA SER A 94 -6.11 -9.22 2.93
C SER A 94 -5.77 -8.32 4.11
N SER A 95 -4.47 -8.15 4.38
CA SER A 95 -4.04 -7.33 5.51
C SER A 95 -4.40 -5.87 5.33
N VAL A 96 -4.22 -5.36 4.12
CA VAL A 96 -4.55 -3.97 3.84
C VAL A 96 -6.05 -3.76 3.94
N ALA A 97 -6.83 -4.65 3.34
CA ALA A 97 -8.29 -4.54 3.39
C ALA A 97 -8.78 -4.56 4.83
N TYR A 98 -8.28 -5.52 5.61
CA TYR A 98 -8.68 -5.65 7.00
C TYR A 98 -8.32 -4.40 7.80
N SER A 99 -7.11 -3.90 7.62
CA SER A 99 -6.65 -2.75 8.38
C SER A 99 -7.48 -1.51 8.08
N LEU A 100 -7.75 -1.27 6.80
CA LEU A 100 -8.53 -0.11 6.41
C LEU A 100 -9.97 -0.19 6.91
N GLU A 101 -10.58 -1.38 6.77
CA GLU A 101 -11.95 -1.53 7.22
C GLU A 101 -12.07 -1.37 8.73
N ARG A 102 -11.09 -1.92 9.45
CA ARG A 102 -11.10 -1.83 10.91
C ARG A 102 -10.93 -0.41 11.40
N HIS A 103 -10.00 0.34 10.80
CA HIS A 103 -9.69 1.68 11.29
C HIS A 103 -10.64 2.75 10.78
N LEU A 104 -11.17 2.56 9.59
CA LEU A 104 -12.01 3.61 8.98
C LEU A 104 -13.49 3.30 9.06
N GLY A 105 -13.84 2.03 9.28
CA GLY A 105 -15.25 1.65 9.30
C GLY A 105 -15.92 1.70 7.94
N LEU A 106 -15.14 1.70 6.87
CA LEU A 106 -15.64 1.73 5.51
C LEU A 106 -15.25 0.47 4.78
N LYS A 107 -16.05 0.12 3.79
CA LYS A 107 -15.78 -1.05 2.98
C LYS A 107 -14.64 -0.79 2.02
N VAL A 108 -13.76 -1.76 1.89
CA VAL A 108 -12.71 -1.75 0.88
C VAL A 108 -13.24 -2.53 -0.31
N LEU A 109 -13.38 -1.85 -1.43
CA LEU A 109 -13.97 -2.44 -2.63
C LEU A 109 -12.94 -3.28 -3.39
N SER A 110 -11.69 -2.85 -3.41
CA SER A 110 -10.64 -3.60 -4.07
C SER A 110 -9.28 -3.20 -3.51
N VAL A 111 -8.37 -4.16 -3.53
CA VAL A 111 -6.95 -3.91 -3.24
C VAL A 111 -6.19 -4.59 -4.36
N ASP A 112 -5.52 -3.80 -5.18
CA ASP A 112 -4.72 -4.33 -6.28
C ASP A 112 -3.26 -4.22 -5.90
N ILE A 113 -2.53 -5.30 -6.09
CA ILE A 113 -1.12 -5.37 -5.71
C ILE A 113 -0.28 -5.48 -6.96
N ASN A 114 0.65 -4.55 -7.12
CA ASN A 114 1.60 -4.56 -8.23
C ASN A 114 2.99 -4.82 -7.67
N VAL A 115 3.54 -5.99 -7.98
CA VAL A 115 4.87 -6.34 -7.52
C VAL A 115 5.84 -5.79 -8.55
N GLN A 116 6.60 -4.79 -8.15
CA GLN A 116 7.46 -4.05 -9.07
C GLN A 116 8.91 -4.46 -9.01
N GLY A 117 9.30 -5.18 -7.99
CA GLY A 117 10.68 -5.59 -7.90
C GLY A 117 10.91 -6.60 -6.80
N LEU A 118 12.13 -7.15 -6.80
CA LEU A 118 12.59 -8.08 -5.79
C LEU A 118 13.80 -7.48 -5.10
N ARG A 119 13.84 -7.59 -3.78
CA ARG A 119 15.05 -7.24 -3.06
C ARG A 119 15.89 -8.48 -2.91
N LEU A 120 17.01 -8.48 -3.62
CA LEU A 120 17.91 -9.62 -3.60
C LEU A 120 18.81 -9.54 -2.38
N PRO A 121 19.24 -10.70 -1.86
CA PRO A 121 20.15 -10.67 -0.72
C PRO A 121 21.47 -10.06 -1.11
N GLU A 122 22.08 -9.36 -0.17
CA GLU A 122 23.38 -8.79 -0.36
C GLU A 122 24.42 -9.90 -0.41
N ARG A 123 25.38 -9.79 -1.34
CA ARG A 123 26.41 -10.80 -1.45
C ARG A 123 27.44 -10.61 -0.37
N ALA A 124 27.78 -11.73 0.30
CA ALA A 124 28.66 -11.65 1.44
C ALA A 124 30.09 -11.31 1.07
N ASP A 125 30.53 -11.68 -0.11
CA ASP A 125 31.93 -11.46 -0.51
C ASP A 125 32.03 -10.45 -1.64
N GLY A 126 31.05 -9.64 -1.74
CA GLY A 126 31.08 -8.53 -2.68
C GLY A 126 31.23 -8.90 -4.13
N GLY A 127 31.84 -9.94 -4.44
CA GLY A 127 32.08 -10.28 -5.81
C GLY A 127 31.29 -11.45 -6.28
N SER A 128 30.81 -12.14 -5.40
CA SER A 128 30.15 -13.38 -5.72
C SER A 128 28.70 -13.22 -5.88
#